data_7f89ac26ed81c1bcf8673e2528489ebf
#
_entry.id   7f89ac26ed81c1bcf8673e2528489ebf
#
_cell.length_a   1.000
_cell.length_b   1.000
_cell.length_c   1.000
_cell.angle_alpha   90.00
_cell.angle_beta   90.00
_cell.angle_gamma   90.00
#
_symmetry.space_group_name_H-M   'P 1'
#
loop_
_entity.id
_entity.type
_entity.pdbx_description
1 polymer ?
#
loop_
_entity_poly.entity_id
_entity_poly.type
_entity_poly.pdbx_seq_one_letter_code
_entity_poly.pdbx_strand_id
1 'polypeptide(L)'
;MPTPVRSCRWRCCVALLVALLPRPASAETPRAELGKRLRRFEIAWQEADAPDRAAAVAPMTAAVRSFFTLQLATAGEQLDTAWMAVTDGTAMDAQARAAIATAVTITPLLADATTETLSVAFEPFYDVPDEVVAAQPDAAGLRLFIVDGAGQTLAERTGDWGETTGTLVWQTGPLPEGDHTLVVERIANEKAIEVARIGLSRVERLRKRLDALETASRAWPEETPPTTRATVATLLPLLESLAASRGQETDYPAARMLRFAESLAAAGGKPAETIPKAAGSDDVWLTLSDGRGAVPVRIRAPAEATGPMPVLFLCHGAGGSENMFFDTCGAGRAVRLGVGRGWLVVAPRQGLFGLPLDVAAMLDVLGQSFAIDRTRVFLVGHSMGAGQVAKQVGLHPGKIAAAVALGGGAAAPGGEAAKQVPWMVGAGAADFGRPGAAAFAKRLEAAGAAVDYREYPDVEHMVIVQAALDDVFRFLDQVGEAKR
;
A
#
# COMPACT_ATOMS: atom_id res chain seq x y z
N MET A 1 -45.83 -32.90 4.20
CA MET A 1 -44.38 -33.25 4.28
C MET A 1 -43.60 -32.07 3.74
N PRO A 2 -42.84 -31.34 4.55
CA PRO A 2 -42.00 -30.26 4.06
C PRO A 2 -40.59 -30.79 3.74
N THR A 3 -40.08 -30.40 2.58
CA THR A 3 -38.74 -30.69 2.07
C THR A 3 -37.68 -29.93 2.85
N PRO A 4 -36.46 -30.49 3.11
CA PRO A 4 -35.44 -29.81 3.86
C PRO A 4 -34.68 -28.80 2.99
N VAL A 5 -34.59 -27.56 3.47
CA VAL A 5 -33.76 -26.49 2.94
C VAL A 5 -32.30 -26.83 3.25
N ARG A 6 -31.47 -26.95 2.22
CA ARG A 6 -30.04 -27.23 2.29
C ARG A 6 -29.26 -26.02 2.86
N SER A 7 -28.79 -26.20 4.07
CA SER A 7 -27.81 -25.28 4.73
C SER A 7 -26.40 -25.51 4.18
N CYS A 8 -26.02 -24.79 3.14
CA CYS A 8 -24.67 -24.88 2.58
C CYS A 8 -24.03 -23.52 2.27
N ARG A 9 -24.26 -22.51 3.13
CA ARG A 9 -23.69 -21.16 2.90
C ARG A 9 -22.82 -20.61 4.03
N TRP A 10 -22.58 -21.35 5.11
CA TRP A 10 -21.87 -20.81 6.29
C TRP A 10 -20.41 -21.23 6.43
N ARG A 11 -19.94 -22.23 5.69
CA ARG A 11 -18.56 -22.73 5.87
C ARG A 11 -17.46 -21.90 5.18
N CYS A 12 -17.78 -21.17 4.12
CA CYS A 12 -16.78 -20.32 3.45
C CYS A 12 -16.48 -19.00 4.20
N CYS A 13 -17.45 -18.45 4.95
CA CYS A 13 -17.25 -17.20 5.69
C CYS A 13 -16.37 -17.36 6.94
N VAL A 14 -16.38 -18.53 7.58
CA VAL A 14 -15.61 -18.75 8.81
C VAL A 14 -14.10 -18.89 8.55
N ALA A 15 -13.70 -19.43 7.41
CA ALA A 15 -12.28 -19.54 7.05
C ALA A 15 -11.64 -18.17 6.77
N LEU A 16 -12.41 -17.20 6.25
CA LEU A 16 -11.95 -15.82 6.06
C LEU A 16 -11.77 -15.05 7.39
N LEU A 17 -12.56 -15.40 8.41
CA LEU A 17 -12.55 -14.73 9.72
C LEU A 17 -11.26 -14.94 10.51
N VAL A 18 -10.64 -16.12 10.39
CA VAL A 18 -9.42 -16.47 11.13
C VAL A 18 -8.18 -15.73 10.59
N ALA A 19 -8.21 -15.29 9.33
CA ALA A 19 -7.10 -14.58 8.68
C ALA A 19 -6.91 -13.13 9.16
N LEU A 20 -7.82 -12.59 9.96
CA LEU A 20 -7.93 -11.17 10.27
C LEU A 20 -7.83 -10.83 11.76
N LEU A 21 -7.62 -11.81 12.60
CA LEU A 21 -7.22 -11.56 13.98
C LEU A 21 -5.79 -10.99 13.98
N PRO A 22 -5.46 -10.02 14.86
CA PRO A 22 -4.10 -9.54 14.99
C PRO A 22 -3.20 -10.73 15.34
N ARG A 23 -2.36 -11.13 14.38
CA ARG A 23 -1.38 -12.20 14.56
C ARG A 23 -0.12 -11.67 15.25
N PRO A 24 0.61 -12.51 15.99
CA PRO A 24 1.90 -12.13 16.55
C PRO A 24 2.86 -11.63 15.44
N ALA A 25 3.78 -10.75 15.79
CA ALA A 25 4.69 -10.03 14.90
C ALA A 25 5.39 -10.87 13.81
N SER A 26 5.55 -12.19 14.02
CA SER A 26 6.12 -13.14 13.05
C SER A 26 5.23 -13.39 11.81
N ALA A 27 3.97 -12.98 11.81
CA ALA A 27 3.05 -13.20 10.69
C ALA A 27 2.93 -12.01 9.73
N GLU A 28 3.51 -10.85 10.06
CA GLU A 28 3.49 -9.65 9.20
C GLU A 28 4.56 -9.69 8.12
N THR A 29 5.72 -10.29 8.41
CA THR A 29 6.85 -10.40 7.48
C THR A 29 6.48 -11.02 6.12
N PRO A 30 5.74 -12.14 6.03
CA PRO A 30 5.38 -12.71 4.74
C PRO A 30 4.46 -11.82 3.88
N ARG A 31 3.59 -11.02 4.49
CA ARG A 31 2.71 -10.10 3.75
C ARG A 31 3.48 -8.90 3.20
N ALA A 32 4.37 -8.33 4.00
CA ALA A 32 5.25 -7.26 3.56
C ALA A 32 6.13 -7.71 2.39
N GLU A 33 6.63 -8.94 2.45
CA GLU A 33 7.43 -9.53 1.39
C GLU A 33 6.63 -9.73 0.10
N LEU A 34 5.38 -10.19 0.20
CA LEU A 34 4.49 -10.26 -0.97
C LEU A 34 4.19 -8.87 -1.54
N GLY A 35 4.02 -7.85 -0.70
CA GLY A 35 3.84 -6.46 -1.14
C GLY A 35 5.03 -5.94 -1.95
N LYS A 36 6.28 -6.24 -1.52
CA LYS A 36 7.50 -5.88 -2.25
C LYS A 36 7.58 -6.57 -3.62
N ARG A 37 7.26 -7.88 -3.67
CA ARG A 37 7.23 -8.66 -4.91
C ARG A 37 6.15 -8.14 -5.88
N LEU A 38 4.95 -7.86 -5.37
CA LEU A 38 3.88 -7.26 -6.17
C LEU A 38 4.29 -5.90 -6.74
N ARG A 39 4.86 -5.02 -5.91
CA ARG A 39 5.35 -3.72 -6.36
C ARG A 39 6.41 -3.84 -7.45
N ARG A 40 7.38 -4.75 -7.29
CA ARG A 40 8.41 -5.03 -8.31
C ARG A 40 7.78 -5.47 -9.62
N PHE A 41 6.85 -6.41 -9.56
CA PHE A 41 6.10 -6.87 -10.73
C PHE A 41 5.33 -5.71 -11.39
N GLU A 42 4.59 -4.91 -10.64
CA GLU A 42 3.77 -3.83 -11.18
C GLU A 42 4.60 -2.72 -11.87
N ILE A 43 5.81 -2.44 -11.37
CA ILE A 43 6.73 -1.50 -12.02
C ILE A 43 7.14 -2.05 -13.39
N ALA A 44 7.59 -3.31 -13.46
CA ALA A 44 7.98 -3.95 -14.70
C ALA A 44 6.80 -4.08 -15.68
N TRP A 45 5.60 -4.40 -15.17
CA TRP A 45 4.40 -4.52 -15.99
C TRP A 45 4.01 -3.22 -16.71
N GLN A 46 4.33 -2.06 -16.15
CA GLN A 46 4.07 -0.76 -16.82
C GLN A 46 4.86 -0.61 -18.12
N GLU A 47 6.08 -1.12 -18.14
CA GLU A 47 7.01 -1.00 -19.25
C GLU A 47 6.91 -2.16 -20.25
N ALA A 48 6.29 -3.28 -19.81
CA ALA A 48 6.15 -4.48 -20.62
C ALA A 48 5.21 -4.27 -21.83
N ASP A 49 5.46 -4.99 -22.90
CA ASP A 49 4.58 -5.01 -24.07
C ASP A 49 3.34 -5.91 -23.87
N ALA A 50 2.44 -5.96 -24.86
CA ALA A 50 1.20 -6.72 -24.74
C ALA A 50 1.41 -8.25 -24.66
N PRO A 51 2.30 -8.89 -25.43
CA PRO A 51 2.62 -10.31 -25.25
C PRO A 51 3.12 -10.68 -23.87
N ASP A 52 4.04 -9.88 -23.31
CA ASP A 52 4.62 -10.12 -21.98
C ASP A 52 3.58 -9.95 -20.89
N ARG A 53 2.71 -8.93 -21.00
CA ARG A 53 1.57 -8.75 -20.10
C ARG A 53 0.61 -9.93 -20.14
N ALA A 54 0.31 -10.45 -21.33
CA ALA A 54 -0.53 -11.64 -21.49
C ALA A 54 0.11 -12.88 -20.86
N ALA A 55 1.43 -13.06 -20.98
CA ALA A 55 2.17 -14.16 -20.35
C ALA A 55 2.12 -14.13 -18.82
N ALA A 56 2.05 -12.94 -18.22
CA ALA A 56 1.97 -12.77 -16.79
C ALA A 56 0.59 -13.08 -16.18
N VAL A 57 -0.49 -13.16 -16.98
CA VAL A 57 -1.87 -13.34 -16.47
C VAL A 57 -2.03 -14.63 -15.67
N ALA A 58 -1.50 -15.76 -16.18
CA ALA A 58 -1.66 -17.05 -15.53
C ALA A 58 -0.95 -17.12 -14.17
N PRO A 59 0.35 -16.77 -14.04
CA PRO A 59 1.02 -16.76 -12.75
C PRO A 59 0.41 -15.73 -11.78
N MET A 60 0.00 -14.54 -12.22
CA MET A 60 -0.68 -13.57 -11.37
C MET A 60 -2.02 -14.09 -10.83
N THR A 61 -2.82 -14.74 -11.68
CA THR A 61 -4.07 -15.39 -11.24
C THR A 61 -3.79 -16.47 -10.18
N ALA A 62 -2.73 -17.25 -10.36
CA ALA A 62 -2.30 -18.25 -9.38
C ALA A 62 -1.83 -17.61 -8.07
N ALA A 63 -1.04 -16.52 -8.14
CA ALA A 63 -0.59 -15.76 -6.97
C ALA A 63 -1.77 -15.25 -6.12
N VAL A 64 -2.76 -14.64 -6.76
CA VAL A 64 -3.97 -14.15 -6.09
C VAL A 64 -4.75 -15.28 -5.42
N ARG A 65 -4.92 -16.41 -6.11
CA ARG A 65 -5.57 -17.60 -5.53
C ARG A 65 -4.82 -18.12 -4.30
N SER A 66 -3.49 -18.25 -4.40
CA SER A 66 -2.63 -18.70 -3.31
C SER A 66 -2.68 -17.75 -2.12
N PHE A 67 -2.71 -16.44 -2.36
CA PHE A 67 -2.88 -15.43 -1.31
C PHE A 67 -4.19 -15.63 -0.53
N PHE A 68 -5.33 -15.79 -1.21
CA PHE A 68 -6.63 -15.99 -0.55
C PHE A 68 -6.76 -17.35 0.13
N THR A 69 -5.95 -18.34 -0.24
CA THR A 69 -5.87 -19.63 0.44
C THR A 69 -4.76 -19.69 1.50
N LEU A 70 -4.11 -18.55 1.81
CA LEU A 70 -3.04 -18.39 2.80
C LEU A 70 -1.78 -19.22 2.50
N GLN A 71 -1.57 -19.58 1.25
CA GLN A 71 -0.35 -20.22 0.75
C GLN A 71 0.65 -19.14 0.32
N LEU A 72 1.19 -18.39 1.32
CA LEU A 72 1.93 -17.16 1.04
C LEU A 72 3.26 -17.40 0.32
N ALA A 73 3.95 -18.50 0.63
CA ALA A 73 5.17 -18.91 -0.08
C ALA A 73 4.88 -19.14 -1.58
N THR A 74 3.86 -19.95 -1.88
CA THR A 74 3.42 -20.20 -3.27
C THR A 74 2.97 -18.91 -3.96
N ALA A 75 2.30 -18.00 -3.24
CA ALA A 75 1.94 -16.70 -3.81
C ALA A 75 3.18 -15.88 -4.20
N GLY A 76 4.24 -15.91 -3.40
CA GLY A 76 5.52 -15.26 -3.70
C GLY A 76 6.21 -15.86 -4.93
N GLU A 77 6.26 -17.19 -5.03
CA GLU A 77 6.79 -17.90 -6.19
C GLU A 77 6.07 -17.50 -7.49
N GLN A 78 4.73 -17.43 -7.43
CA GLN A 78 3.92 -17.04 -8.59
C GLN A 78 4.09 -15.55 -8.94
N LEU A 79 4.26 -14.66 -7.95
CA LEU A 79 4.60 -13.26 -8.20
C LEU A 79 5.95 -13.10 -8.89
N ASP A 80 6.96 -13.85 -8.46
CA ASP A 80 8.27 -13.85 -9.10
C ASP A 80 8.22 -14.42 -10.51
N THR A 81 7.42 -15.48 -10.73
CA THR A 81 7.15 -16.03 -12.08
C THR A 81 6.48 -15.00 -12.97
N ALA A 82 5.51 -14.24 -12.45
CA ALA A 82 4.85 -13.17 -13.19
C ALA A 82 5.82 -12.02 -13.53
N TRP A 83 6.68 -11.65 -12.58
CA TRP A 83 7.71 -10.65 -12.81
C TRP A 83 8.71 -11.08 -13.90
N MET A 84 9.14 -12.34 -13.90
CA MET A 84 9.99 -12.88 -14.95
C MET A 84 9.31 -12.88 -16.32
N ALA A 85 8.00 -13.06 -16.38
CA ALA A 85 7.25 -13.03 -17.64
C ALA A 85 7.16 -11.63 -18.27
N VAL A 86 7.22 -10.56 -17.46
CA VAL A 86 7.17 -9.15 -17.93
C VAL A 86 8.55 -8.49 -18.02
N THR A 87 9.60 -9.26 -17.77
CA THR A 87 10.99 -8.84 -17.96
C THR A 87 11.68 -9.88 -18.82
N ASP A 88 12.84 -9.59 -19.39
CA ASP A 88 13.65 -10.60 -20.10
C ASP A 88 14.12 -11.76 -19.20
N GLY A 89 13.38 -12.01 -18.13
CA GLY A 89 13.69 -12.96 -17.07
C GLY A 89 13.61 -14.44 -17.49
N THR A 90 13.08 -14.74 -18.70
CA THR A 90 13.23 -16.09 -19.29
C THR A 90 14.69 -16.44 -19.57
N ALA A 91 15.56 -15.43 -19.67
CA ALA A 91 17.01 -15.60 -19.78
C ALA A 91 17.71 -15.67 -18.40
N MET A 92 16.99 -15.56 -17.28
CA MET A 92 17.58 -15.71 -15.95
C MET A 92 18.05 -17.15 -15.74
N ASP A 93 19.30 -17.27 -15.30
CA ASP A 93 19.83 -18.55 -14.85
C ASP A 93 19.10 -19.05 -13.58
N ALA A 94 19.23 -20.33 -13.31
CA ALA A 94 18.61 -20.99 -12.15
C ALA A 94 18.97 -20.31 -10.82
N GLN A 95 20.15 -19.70 -10.74
CA GLN A 95 20.65 -19.05 -9.52
C GLN A 95 20.12 -17.64 -9.35
N ALA A 96 19.91 -16.89 -10.43
CA ALA A 96 19.19 -15.64 -10.38
C ALA A 96 17.76 -15.88 -9.83
N ARG A 97 17.13 -16.98 -10.25
CA ARG A 97 15.82 -17.40 -9.71
C ARG A 97 15.89 -17.73 -8.22
N ALA A 98 16.92 -18.45 -7.77
CA ALA A 98 17.12 -18.74 -6.35
C ALA A 98 17.36 -17.44 -5.53
N ALA A 99 18.10 -16.49 -6.10
CA ALA A 99 18.35 -15.20 -5.45
C ALA A 99 17.07 -14.40 -5.25
N ILE A 100 16.19 -14.31 -6.25
CA ILE A 100 14.91 -13.60 -6.11
C ILE A 100 13.93 -14.32 -5.19
N ALA A 101 14.08 -15.63 -4.99
CA ALA A 101 13.31 -16.40 -4.00
C ALA A 101 13.67 -16.03 -2.55
N THR A 102 14.80 -15.36 -2.32
CA THR A 102 15.28 -14.99 -1.00
C THR A 102 14.50 -13.80 -0.44
N ALA A 103 13.98 -13.94 0.78
CA ALA A 103 13.52 -12.84 1.59
C ALA A 103 14.70 -12.25 2.38
N VAL A 104 14.79 -10.94 2.43
CA VAL A 104 15.83 -10.24 3.17
C VAL A 104 15.18 -9.41 4.28
N THR A 105 15.67 -9.59 5.51
CA THR A 105 15.24 -8.79 6.65
C THR A 105 16.42 -8.12 7.32
N ILE A 106 16.18 -6.98 7.97
CA ILE A 106 17.23 -6.21 8.64
C ILE A 106 16.89 -5.89 10.09
N THR A 107 17.91 -5.79 10.90
CA THR A 107 17.82 -5.37 12.30
C THR A 107 19.02 -4.49 12.67
N PRO A 108 18.80 -3.29 13.22
CA PRO A 108 17.52 -2.64 13.52
C PRO A 108 16.90 -1.86 12.34
N LEU A 109 15.56 -1.83 12.27
CA LEU A 109 14.81 -1.01 11.30
C LEU A 109 14.87 0.49 11.68
N LEU A 110 14.68 0.81 12.95
CA LEU A 110 14.81 2.16 13.51
C LEU A 110 15.80 2.11 14.67
N ALA A 111 16.84 2.92 14.63
CA ALA A 111 17.87 2.95 15.66
C ALA A 111 18.41 4.35 15.91
N ASP A 112 19.18 4.47 16.99
CA ASP A 112 19.97 5.67 17.26
C ASP A 112 21.02 5.88 16.15
N ALA A 113 21.29 7.12 15.78
CA ALA A 113 22.26 7.48 14.74
C ALA A 113 23.70 7.02 15.07
N THR A 114 23.99 6.78 16.34
CA THR A 114 25.28 6.20 16.78
C THR A 114 25.39 4.70 16.57
N THR A 115 24.32 4.03 16.10
CA THR A 115 24.34 2.60 15.82
C THR A 115 25.12 2.34 14.52
N GLU A 116 26.25 1.63 14.65
CA GLU A 116 27.17 1.35 13.56
C GLU A 116 26.98 -0.03 12.91
N THR A 117 26.09 -0.84 13.46
CA THR A 117 25.92 -2.24 13.05
C THR A 117 24.54 -2.47 12.47
N LEU A 118 24.49 -3.22 11.38
CA LEU A 118 23.26 -3.72 10.76
C LEU A 118 23.37 -5.24 10.60
N SER A 119 22.40 -5.97 11.09
CA SER A 119 22.26 -7.40 10.80
C SER A 119 21.33 -7.57 9.60
N VAL A 120 21.78 -8.30 8.59
CA VAL A 120 21.03 -8.60 7.37
C VAL A 120 20.82 -10.12 7.35
N ALA A 121 19.57 -10.56 7.47
CA ALA A 121 19.24 -11.99 7.42
C ALA A 121 18.64 -12.34 6.05
N PHE A 122 19.08 -13.48 5.53
CA PHE A 122 18.67 -14.03 4.25
C PHE A 122 17.99 -15.37 4.49
N GLU A 123 16.73 -15.49 4.09
CA GLU A 123 15.95 -16.71 4.24
C GLU A 123 15.20 -17.02 2.95
N PRO A 124 15.07 -18.29 2.53
CA PRO A 124 14.20 -18.62 1.41
C PRO A 124 12.75 -18.23 1.74
N PHE A 125 12.10 -17.49 0.86
CA PHE A 125 10.68 -17.16 1.01
C PHE A 125 9.79 -18.33 0.55
N TYR A 126 10.30 -19.08 -0.42
CA TYR A 126 9.73 -20.34 -0.90
C TYR A 126 10.85 -21.29 -1.30
N ASP A 127 10.55 -22.60 -1.32
CA ASP A 127 11.52 -23.62 -1.65
C ASP A 127 11.95 -23.53 -3.11
N VAL A 128 13.26 -23.55 -3.32
CA VAL A 128 13.87 -23.65 -4.65
C VAL A 128 14.47 -25.06 -4.77
N PRO A 129 14.24 -25.77 -5.89
CA PRO A 129 14.78 -27.12 -6.05
C PRO A 129 16.28 -27.20 -5.82
N ASP A 130 16.73 -28.23 -5.09
CA ASP A 130 18.16 -28.42 -4.74
C ASP A 130 19.08 -28.45 -5.97
N GLU A 131 18.59 -28.93 -7.11
CA GLU A 131 19.32 -28.92 -8.39
C GLU A 131 19.65 -27.49 -8.86
N VAL A 132 18.78 -26.52 -8.54
CA VAL A 132 18.97 -25.10 -8.83
C VAL A 132 19.98 -24.49 -7.87
N VAL A 133 19.97 -24.91 -6.62
CA VAL A 133 20.89 -24.44 -5.58
C VAL A 133 22.28 -25.06 -5.79
N ALA A 134 22.35 -26.34 -6.19
CA ALA A 134 23.59 -27.09 -6.38
C ALA A 134 24.33 -26.72 -7.69
N ALA A 135 23.64 -26.18 -8.67
CA ALA A 135 24.25 -25.68 -9.91
C ALA A 135 24.98 -24.37 -9.62
N GLN A 136 25.94 -24.36 -8.69
CA GLN A 136 26.74 -23.16 -8.41
C GLN A 136 27.57 -22.79 -9.63
N PRO A 137 27.38 -21.64 -10.28
CA PRO A 137 28.40 -21.08 -11.11
C PRO A 137 29.43 -20.41 -10.23
N ASP A 138 30.59 -20.31 -10.80
CA ASP A 138 31.70 -19.59 -10.27
C ASP A 138 31.27 -18.18 -9.82
N ALA A 139 31.52 -17.91 -8.52
CA ALA A 139 31.60 -16.61 -7.90
C ALA A 139 30.55 -15.54 -8.32
N ALA A 140 29.29 -15.73 -7.95
CA ALA A 140 28.37 -14.59 -7.93
C ALA A 140 28.74 -13.64 -6.77
N GLY A 141 28.87 -12.36 -7.07
CA GLY A 141 29.13 -11.32 -6.07
C GLY A 141 27.85 -10.91 -5.34
N LEU A 142 28.03 -10.53 -4.09
CA LEU A 142 27.05 -9.83 -3.26
C LEU A 142 27.44 -8.35 -3.18
N ARG A 143 26.47 -7.46 -3.38
CA ARG A 143 26.62 -6.03 -3.12
C ARG A 143 25.49 -5.56 -2.21
N LEU A 144 25.87 -4.96 -1.10
CA LEU A 144 24.97 -4.28 -0.17
C LEU A 144 25.34 -2.80 -0.19
N PHE A 145 24.37 -1.92 -0.37
CA PHE A 145 24.62 -0.50 -0.23
C PHE A 145 23.42 0.22 0.38
N ILE A 146 23.71 1.24 1.19
CA ILE A 146 22.71 2.06 1.84
C ILE A 146 22.71 3.42 1.14
N VAL A 147 21.54 3.86 0.69
CA VAL A 147 21.36 5.18 0.08
C VAL A 147 20.46 6.06 0.93
N ASP A 148 20.69 7.36 0.87
CA ASP A 148 19.81 8.38 1.43
C ASP A 148 18.62 8.68 0.50
N GLY A 149 17.73 9.61 0.92
CA GLY A 149 16.56 10.04 0.14
C GLY A 149 16.91 10.75 -1.18
N ALA A 150 18.15 11.19 -1.36
CA ALA A 150 18.67 11.78 -2.60
C ALA A 150 19.35 10.74 -3.52
N GLY A 151 19.45 9.47 -3.09
CA GLY A 151 20.10 8.39 -3.82
C GLY A 151 21.61 8.36 -3.65
N GLN A 152 22.18 9.15 -2.74
CA GLN A 152 23.61 9.11 -2.44
C GLN A 152 23.94 7.87 -1.60
N THR A 153 24.97 7.12 -2.01
CA THR A 153 25.47 5.97 -1.25
C THR A 153 26.20 6.46 0.01
N LEU A 154 25.70 5.99 1.16
CA LEU A 154 26.26 6.30 2.48
C LEU A 154 27.21 5.22 2.99
N ALA A 155 26.93 3.97 2.67
CA ALA A 155 27.75 2.82 3.03
C ALA A 155 27.61 1.75 1.95
N GLU A 156 28.69 0.99 1.74
CA GLU A 156 28.72 -0.10 0.76
C GLU A 156 29.53 -1.28 1.29
N ARG A 157 29.09 -2.49 0.98
CA ARG A 157 29.83 -3.73 1.21
C ARG A 157 29.69 -4.65 0.00
N THR A 158 30.79 -5.23 -0.43
CA THR A 158 30.84 -6.30 -1.42
C THR A 158 31.33 -7.59 -0.76
N GLY A 159 30.95 -8.74 -1.31
CA GLY A 159 31.32 -10.06 -0.85
C GLY A 159 30.90 -11.13 -1.85
N ASP A 160 30.96 -12.38 -1.44
CA ASP A 160 30.48 -13.49 -2.24
C ASP A 160 28.99 -13.77 -1.96
N TRP A 161 28.22 -14.11 -2.99
CA TRP A 161 26.80 -14.46 -2.80
C TRP A 161 26.63 -15.67 -1.85
N GLY A 162 27.59 -16.57 -1.79
CA GLY A 162 27.60 -17.69 -0.84
C GLY A 162 27.57 -17.27 0.64
N GLU A 163 27.90 -16.01 0.99
CA GLU A 163 27.76 -15.48 2.34
C GLU A 163 26.28 -15.24 2.75
N THR A 164 25.33 -15.33 1.81
CA THR A 164 23.90 -15.04 2.06
C THR A 164 23.17 -16.24 2.72
N THR A 165 23.87 -17.15 3.33
CA THR A 165 23.30 -18.24 4.13
C THR A 165 23.19 -17.82 5.60
N GLY A 166 21.98 -17.39 6.02
CA GLY A 166 21.73 -16.99 7.41
C GLY A 166 21.87 -15.49 7.64
N THR A 167 22.55 -15.07 8.70
CA THR A 167 22.64 -13.65 9.10
C THR A 167 24.05 -13.11 8.91
N LEU A 168 24.14 -12.04 8.12
CA LEU A 168 25.35 -11.26 7.90
C LEU A 168 25.35 -10.05 8.85
N VAL A 169 26.41 -9.90 9.64
CA VAL A 169 26.63 -8.69 10.44
C VAL A 169 27.49 -7.73 9.66
N TRP A 170 26.98 -6.53 9.41
CA TRP A 170 27.68 -5.48 8.65
C TRP A 170 27.98 -4.28 9.54
N GLN A 171 29.25 -3.88 9.59
CA GLN A 171 29.70 -2.63 10.21
C GLN A 171 29.54 -1.50 9.19
N THR A 172 28.41 -0.79 9.28
CA THR A 172 28.10 0.31 8.34
C THR A 172 28.85 1.59 8.68
N GLY A 173 29.40 1.69 9.90
CA GLY A 173 29.72 2.97 10.50
C GLY A 173 28.46 3.77 10.89
N PRO A 174 28.63 4.96 11.47
CA PRO A 174 27.50 5.81 11.82
C PRO A 174 26.84 6.33 10.55
N LEU A 175 25.51 6.19 10.48
CA LEU A 175 24.69 6.77 9.41
C LEU A 175 24.09 8.09 9.88
N PRO A 176 23.94 9.10 9.01
CA PRO A 176 23.31 10.37 9.39
C PRO A 176 21.86 10.16 9.82
N GLU A 177 21.31 11.12 10.59
CA GLU A 177 19.88 11.10 10.91
C GLU A 177 19.04 11.21 9.64
N GLY A 178 18.09 10.30 9.47
CA GLY A 178 17.19 10.28 8.31
C GLY A 178 16.61 8.90 8.03
N ASP A 179 15.87 8.88 6.94
CA ASP A 179 15.30 7.66 6.36
C ASP A 179 16.19 7.24 5.19
N HIS A 180 16.60 5.98 5.19
CA HIS A 180 17.54 5.39 4.25
C HIS A 180 16.96 4.13 3.63
N THR A 181 17.57 3.67 2.56
CA THR A 181 17.23 2.42 1.89
C THR A 181 18.46 1.54 1.76
N LEU A 182 18.38 0.31 2.30
CA LEU A 182 19.30 -0.76 1.96
C LEU A 182 18.86 -1.36 0.63
N VAL A 183 19.81 -1.50 -0.29
CA VAL A 183 19.66 -2.26 -1.53
C VAL A 183 20.59 -3.47 -1.48
N VAL A 184 20.05 -4.63 -1.85
CA VAL A 184 20.77 -5.89 -1.93
C VAL A 184 20.78 -6.36 -3.37
N GLU A 185 21.97 -6.54 -3.94
CA GLU A 185 22.16 -7.00 -5.30
C GLU A 185 22.98 -8.27 -5.36
N ARG A 186 22.59 -9.20 -6.23
CA ARG A 186 23.41 -10.29 -6.73
C ARG A 186 24.05 -9.87 -8.05
N ILE A 187 25.35 -10.05 -8.16
CA ILE A 187 26.12 -9.70 -9.36
C ILE A 187 26.64 -10.99 -9.98
N ALA A 188 26.27 -11.26 -11.23
CA ALA A 188 26.78 -12.38 -12.00
C ALA A 188 26.94 -11.95 -13.46
N ASN A 189 28.08 -12.33 -14.08
CA ASN A 189 28.36 -11.99 -15.48
C ASN A 189 28.19 -10.48 -15.78
N GLU A 190 28.70 -9.63 -14.88
CA GLU A 190 28.60 -8.16 -14.94
C GLU A 190 27.17 -7.61 -14.88
N LYS A 191 26.17 -8.46 -14.63
CA LYS A 191 24.79 -8.05 -14.44
C LYS A 191 24.43 -8.06 -12.96
N ALA A 192 23.85 -6.95 -12.49
CA ALA A 192 23.31 -6.83 -11.15
C ALA A 192 21.80 -7.13 -11.19
N ILE A 193 21.35 -7.94 -10.24
CA ILE A 193 19.92 -8.21 -10.00
C ILE A 193 19.60 -7.71 -8.61
N GLU A 194 18.69 -6.74 -8.50
CA GLU A 194 18.18 -6.30 -7.20
C GLU A 194 17.33 -7.42 -6.59
N VAL A 195 17.79 -7.94 -5.46
CA VAL A 195 17.12 -9.00 -4.69
C VAL A 195 16.16 -8.40 -3.68
N ALA A 196 16.59 -7.33 -3.00
CA ALA A 196 15.77 -6.66 -2.01
C ALA A 196 16.06 -5.17 -1.93
N ARG A 197 15.02 -4.42 -1.54
CA ARG A 197 15.07 -3.00 -1.19
C ARG A 197 14.28 -2.81 0.10
N ILE A 198 14.92 -2.25 1.15
CA ILE A 198 14.35 -2.22 2.50
C ILE A 198 14.63 -0.86 3.14
N GLY A 199 13.57 -0.22 3.64
CA GLY A 199 13.67 1.02 4.39
C GLY A 199 14.24 0.80 5.79
N LEU A 200 15.13 1.72 6.22
CA LEU A 200 15.63 1.81 7.60
C LEU A 200 15.78 3.28 7.98
N SER A 201 15.75 3.55 9.29
CA SER A 201 15.84 4.92 9.79
C SER A 201 16.87 5.04 10.90
N ARG A 202 17.53 6.21 10.94
CA ARG A 202 18.45 6.61 12.02
C ARG A 202 17.98 7.91 12.63
N VAL A 203 17.99 7.97 13.96
CA VAL A 203 17.48 9.12 14.73
C VAL A 203 18.43 9.42 15.87
N GLU A 204 18.90 10.65 15.97
CA GLU A 204 19.72 11.05 17.12
C GLU A 204 18.89 11.03 18.40
N ARG A 205 19.47 10.45 19.47
CA ARG A 205 18.85 10.35 20.79
C ARG A 205 17.45 9.71 20.76
N LEU A 206 17.29 8.67 19.93
CA LEU A 206 16.01 8.01 19.64
C LEU A 206 15.17 7.75 20.92
N ARG A 207 15.72 7.05 21.92
CA ARG A 207 14.97 6.69 23.12
C ARG A 207 14.46 7.92 23.86
N LYS A 208 15.33 8.93 24.03
CA LYS A 208 14.96 10.18 24.70
C LYS A 208 13.82 10.91 23.98
N ARG A 209 13.80 10.87 22.64
CA ARG A 209 12.76 11.51 21.82
C ARG A 209 11.43 10.76 21.92
N LEU A 210 11.45 9.43 21.90
CA LEU A 210 10.24 8.62 22.09
C LEU A 210 9.65 8.83 23.49
N ASP A 211 10.47 8.81 24.55
CA ASP A 211 10.05 9.07 25.93
C ASP A 211 9.46 10.48 26.13
N ALA A 212 10.08 11.49 25.46
CA ALA A 212 9.59 12.86 25.50
C ALA A 212 8.23 12.98 24.79
N LEU A 213 8.06 12.34 23.63
CA LEU A 213 6.80 12.31 22.88
C LEU A 213 5.69 11.62 23.69
N GLU A 214 6.00 10.49 24.33
CA GLU A 214 5.06 9.79 25.21
C GLU A 214 4.64 10.69 26.38
N THR A 215 5.60 11.33 27.06
CA THR A 215 5.33 12.24 28.17
C THR A 215 4.46 13.43 27.75
N ALA A 216 4.80 14.06 26.62
CA ALA A 216 4.03 15.18 26.06
C ALA A 216 2.60 14.75 25.73
N SER A 217 2.42 13.57 25.13
CA SER A 217 1.09 13.09 24.74
C SER A 217 0.16 12.82 25.93
N ARG A 218 0.72 12.42 27.07
CA ARG A 218 -0.03 12.21 28.33
C ARG A 218 -0.43 13.53 29.00
N ALA A 219 0.32 14.60 28.77
CA ALA A 219 0.11 15.90 29.41
C ALA A 219 -0.78 16.85 28.58
N TRP A 220 -1.31 16.40 27.46
CA TRP A 220 -2.11 17.27 26.59
C TRP A 220 -3.41 17.75 27.25
N PRO A 221 -3.76 19.04 27.10
CA PRO A 221 -5.04 19.59 27.50
C PRO A 221 -6.22 18.85 26.85
N GLU A 222 -7.38 18.86 27.49
CA GLU A 222 -8.58 18.19 26.96
C GLU A 222 -9.00 18.74 25.59
N GLU A 223 -8.70 20.01 25.32
CA GLU A 223 -9.00 20.72 24.09
C GLU A 223 -8.09 20.34 22.92
N THR A 224 -7.04 19.52 23.14
CA THR A 224 -6.18 19.04 22.04
C THR A 224 -7.02 18.33 20.97
N PRO A 225 -6.92 18.70 19.70
CA PRO A 225 -7.73 18.14 18.63
C PRO A 225 -7.72 16.61 18.59
N PRO A 226 -8.88 15.96 18.43
CA PRO A 226 -8.99 14.50 18.43
C PRO A 226 -8.06 13.83 17.42
N THR A 227 -7.89 14.41 16.22
CA THR A 227 -6.97 13.89 15.19
C THR A 227 -5.51 13.92 15.66
N THR A 228 -5.06 14.97 16.35
CA THR A 228 -3.69 15.04 16.89
C THR A 228 -3.46 13.92 17.91
N ARG A 229 -4.38 13.75 18.86
CA ARG A 229 -4.29 12.69 19.88
C ARG A 229 -4.28 11.31 19.24
N ALA A 230 -5.23 11.04 18.35
CA ALA A 230 -5.36 9.76 17.68
C ALA A 230 -4.14 9.45 16.79
N THR A 231 -3.59 10.45 16.11
CA THR A 231 -2.40 10.27 15.27
C THR A 231 -1.19 9.87 16.11
N VAL A 232 -0.87 10.61 17.18
CA VAL A 232 0.29 10.26 18.02
C VAL A 232 0.07 8.94 18.74
N ALA A 233 -1.16 8.65 19.20
CA ALA A 233 -1.50 7.36 19.81
C ALA A 233 -1.33 6.17 18.85
N THR A 234 -1.41 6.39 17.54
CA THR A 234 -1.15 5.37 16.50
C THR A 234 0.33 5.29 16.15
N LEU A 235 0.99 6.45 15.98
CA LEU A 235 2.38 6.50 15.53
C LEU A 235 3.38 6.04 16.59
N LEU A 236 3.17 6.38 17.86
CA LEU A 236 4.13 6.05 18.92
C LEU A 236 4.33 4.53 19.09
N PRO A 237 3.28 3.69 19.22
CA PRO A 237 3.46 2.23 19.27
C PRO A 237 4.10 1.65 18.00
N LEU A 238 3.81 2.23 16.82
CA LEU A 238 4.44 1.82 15.57
C LEU A 238 5.94 2.11 15.58
N LEU A 239 6.35 3.30 15.98
CA LEU A 239 7.76 3.69 16.10
C LEU A 239 8.51 2.81 17.12
N GLU A 240 7.88 2.48 18.24
CA GLU A 240 8.43 1.55 19.23
C GLU A 240 8.56 0.13 18.68
N SER A 241 7.58 -0.32 17.88
CA SER A 241 7.66 -1.60 17.19
C SER A 241 8.82 -1.65 16.20
N LEU A 242 9.01 -0.59 15.41
CA LEU A 242 10.13 -0.47 14.47
C LEU A 242 11.48 -0.40 15.19
N ALA A 243 11.57 0.31 16.32
CA ALA A 243 12.78 0.35 17.15
C ALA A 243 13.12 -1.02 17.76
N ALA A 244 12.11 -1.84 18.02
CA ALA A 244 12.27 -3.23 18.43
C ALA A 244 12.43 -4.21 17.24
N SER A 245 12.53 -3.71 16.01
CA SER A 245 12.59 -4.47 14.75
C SER A 245 11.48 -5.51 14.63
N ARG A 246 10.28 -5.15 15.07
CA ARG A 246 9.10 -6.00 15.00
C ARG A 246 8.21 -5.55 13.87
N GLY A 247 7.68 -6.50 13.15
CA GLY A 247 6.61 -6.45 12.16
C GLY A 247 6.54 -5.17 11.33
N GLN A 248 6.85 -5.28 10.07
CA GLN A 248 6.79 -4.14 9.14
C GLN A 248 5.79 -4.48 8.03
N GLU A 249 4.73 -3.69 7.92
CA GLU A 249 3.75 -3.85 6.84
C GLU A 249 4.24 -3.20 5.53
N THR A 250 5.00 -2.11 5.66
CA THR A 250 5.64 -1.37 4.56
C THR A 250 6.95 -0.75 5.03
N ASP A 251 7.72 -0.15 4.12
CA ASP A 251 8.93 0.60 4.44
C ASP A 251 8.56 1.97 5.03
N TYR A 252 8.32 2.00 6.35
CA TYR A 252 7.98 3.23 7.05
C TYR A 252 9.18 4.17 7.16
N PRO A 253 9.05 5.45 6.76
CA PRO A 253 10.08 6.47 6.98
C PRO A 253 10.05 6.96 8.44
N ALA A 254 10.54 6.12 9.36
CA ALA A 254 10.33 6.28 10.80
C ALA A 254 10.96 7.54 11.37
N ALA A 255 12.09 8.01 10.82
CA ALA A 255 12.70 9.28 11.24
C ALA A 255 11.80 10.47 10.90
N ARG A 256 11.21 10.49 9.71
CA ARG A 256 10.23 11.51 9.29
C ARG A 256 8.94 11.42 10.10
N MET A 257 8.45 10.21 10.34
CA MET A 257 7.23 10.00 11.15
C MET A 257 7.41 10.49 12.58
N LEU A 258 8.57 10.26 13.19
CA LEU A 258 8.88 10.77 14.53
C LEU A 258 8.92 12.31 14.54
N ARG A 259 9.63 12.94 13.60
CA ARG A 259 9.66 14.41 13.48
C ARG A 259 8.27 15.00 13.29
N PHE A 260 7.41 14.33 12.51
CA PHE A 260 6.02 14.75 12.32
C PHE A 260 5.22 14.67 13.63
N ALA A 261 5.31 13.56 14.37
CA ALA A 261 4.63 13.37 15.63
C ALA A 261 5.10 14.39 16.69
N GLU A 262 6.41 14.69 16.77
CA GLU A 262 6.99 15.74 17.60
C GLU A 262 6.47 17.14 17.22
N SER A 263 6.36 17.42 15.92
CA SER A 263 5.83 18.69 15.43
C SER A 263 4.36 18.88 15.80
N LEU A 264 3.56 17.81 15.75
CA LEU A 264 2.18 17.83 16.25
C LEU A 264 2.12 18.08 17.76
N ALA A 265 3.03 17.47 18.52
CA ALA A 265 3.09 17.64 19.97
C ALA A 265 3.52 19.07 20.34
N ALA A 266 4.55 19.61 19.71
CA ALA A 266 5.10 20.95 19.97
C ALA A 266 4.13 22.09 19.57
N ALA A 267 3.33 21.90 18.54
CA ALA A 267 2.35 22.90 18.07
C ALA A 267 1.16 23.09 19.03
N GLY A 268 1.19 22.45 20.19
CA GLY A 268 0.08 22.50 21.16
C GLY A 268 -1.24 22.03 20.57
N GLY A 269 -1.15 21.11 19.60
CA GLY A 269 -2.31 20.62 18.88
C GLY A 269 -2.83 21.55 17.80
N LYS A 270 -2.00 22.38 17.16
CA LYS A 270 -2.39 23.15 15.95
C LYS A 270 -2.18 22.32 14.69
N PRO A 271 -3.06 21.37 14.34
CA PRO A 271 -2.89 20.52 13.16
C PRO A 271 -3.04 21.29 11.86
N ALA A 272 -3.75 22.43 11.89
CA ALA A 272 -4.06 23.23 10.70
C ALA A 272 -2.83 23.73 9.93
N GLU A 273 -1.69 23.89 10.58
CA GLU A 273 -0.43 24.30 9.93
C GLU A 273 0.53 23.12 9.72
N THR A 274 0.58 22.20 10.69
CA THR A 274 1.56 21.10 10.71
C THR A 274 1.21 20.03 9.68
N ILE A 275 -0.05 19.62 9.58
CA ILE A 275 -0.49 18.55 8.69
C ILE A 275 -0.35 18.94 7.21
N PRO A 276 -0.83 20.13 6.75
CA PRO A 276 -0.67 20.53 5.36
C PRO A 276 0.79 20.64 4.92
N LYS A 277 1.66 21.21 5.76
CA LYS A 277 3.09 21.31 5.48
C LYS A 277 3.74 19.94 5.30
N ALA A 278 3.45 19.01 6.18
CA ALA A 278 3.98 17.65 6.10
C ALA A 278 3.45 16.91 4.85
N ALA A 279 2.13 16.95 4.60
CA ALA A 279 1.50 16.28 3.46
C ALA A 279 1.87 16.88 2.10
N GLY A 280 2.21 18.17 2.04
CA GLY A 280 2.72 18.82 0.84
C GLY A 280 4.17 18.47 0.53
N SER A 281 4.97 18.18 1.55
CA SER A 281 6.36 17.79 1.37
C SER A 281 6.48 16.31 1.00
N ASP A 282 5.71 15.45 1.65
CA ASP A 282 5.69 14.00 1.42
C ASP A 282 4.37 13.38 1.90
N ASP A 283 4.21 12.06 1.76
CA ASP A 283 3.07 11.36 2.32
C ASP A 283 3.15 11.26 3.84
N VAL A 284 1.99 11.32 4.48
CA VAL A 284 1.84 11.36 5.94
C VAL A 284 0.83 10.33 6.42
N TRP A 285 1.17 9.63 7.48
CA TRP A 285 0.26 8.75 8.21
C TRP A 285 -0.46 9.55 9.29
N LEU A 286 -1.76 9.61 9.20
CA LEU A 286 -2.65 10.25 10.17
C LEU A 286 -3.65 9.24 10.72
N THR A 287 -4.23 9.59 11.85
CA THR A 287 -5.48 8.97 12.31
C THR A 287 -6.51 10.06 12.42
N LEU A 288 -7.38 10.17 11.41
CA LEU A 288 -8.47 11.13 11.41
C LEU A 288 -9.47 10.75 12.49
N SER A 289 -9.87 11.71 13.32
CA SER A 289 -10.84 11.48 14.39
C SER A 289 -11.74 12.68 14.59
N ASP A 290 -13.04 12.42 14.72
CA ASP A 290 -14.06 13.38 15.13
C ASP A 290 -14.36 13.32 16.64
N GLY A 291 -13.58 12.54 17.40
CA GLY A 291 -13.79 12.27 18.83
C GLY A 291 -14.72 11.11 19.12
N ARG A 292 -15.48 10.57 18.14
CA ARG A 292 -16.37 9.40 18.26
C ARG A 292 -15.79 8.14 17.64
N GLY A 293 -14.99 8.35 16.58
CA GLY A 293 -14.30 7.30 15.88
C GLY A 293 -12.92 7.76 15.41
N ALA A 294 -12.10 6.81 14.98
CA ALA A 294 -10.76 7.07 14.49
C ALA A 294 -10.47 6.17 13.28
N VAL A 295 -9.94 6.75 12.20
CA VAL A 295 -9.61 6.05 10.96
C VAL A 295 -8.17 6.36 10.58
N PRO A 296 -7.26 5.38 10.61
CA PRO A 296 -5.92 5.53 10.05
C PRO A 296 -6.00 5.81 8.55
N VAL A 297 -5.24 6.79 8.10
CA VAL A 297 -5.15 7.18 6.70
C VAL A 297 -3.70 7.48 6.33
N ARG A 298 -3.34 7.26 5.07
CA ARG A 298 -2.14 7.82 4.46
C ARG A 298 -2.57 8.86 3.46
N ILE A 299 -1.99 10.05 3.54
CA ILE A 299 -2.38 11.19 2.72
C ILE A 299 -1.18 11.80 2.01
N ARG A 300 -1.46 12.41 0.87
CA ARG A 300 -0.52 13.25 0.12
C ARG A 300 -1.28 14.45 -0.42
N ALA A 301 -0.68 15.64 -0.26
CA ALA A 301 -1.19 16.88 -0.84
C ALA A 301 -0.23 17.41 -1.91
N PRO A 302 -0.67 18.28 -2.82
CA PRO A 302 0.21 19.07 -3.65
C PRO A 302 1.15 19.94 -2.79
N ALA A 303 2.41 20.09 -3.24
CA ALA A 303 3.37 20.93 -2.53
C ALA A 303 2.90 22.39 -2.44
N GLU A 304 2.24 22.87 -3.50
CA GLU A 304 1.66 24.21 -3.56
C GLU A 304 0.20 24.08 -4.00
N ALA A 305 -0.71 24.44 -3.10
CA ALA A 305 -2.14 24.50 -3.41
C ALA A 305 -2.52 25.95 -3.74
N THR A 306 -3.03 26.19 -4.95
CA THR A 306 -3.45 27.51 -5.43
C THR A 306 -4.90 27.87 -5.06
N GLY A 307 -5.59 26.99 -4.33
CA GLY A 307 -6.98 27.15 -3.92
C GLY A 307 -7.55 25.90 -3.27
N PRO A 308 -8.87 25.81 -3.08
CA PRO A 308 -9.51 24.62 -2.56
C PRO A 308 -9.25 23.38 -3.43
N MET A 309 -8.70 22.32 -2.82
CA MET A 309 -8.30 21.10 -3.51
C MET A 309 -9.47 20.11 -3.65
N PRO A 310 -9.70 19.52 -4.83
CA PRO A 310 -10.49 18.31 -4.94
C PRO A 310 -9.94 17.21 -4.04
N VAL A 311 -10.78 16.29 -3.56
CA VAL A 311 -10.37 15.21 -2.69
C VAL A 311 -10.57 13.86 -3.38
N LEU A 312 -9.52 13.06 -3.46
CA LEU A 312 -9.55 11.70 -4.00
C LEU A 312 -9.38 10.68 -2.87
N PHE A 313 -10.43 9.90 -2.60
CA PHE A 313 -10.35 8.76 -1.70
C PHE A 313 -10.02 7.49 -2.47
N LEU A 314 -8.99 6.76 -2.01
CA LEU A 314 -8.52 5.50 -2.57
C LEU A 314 -8.82 4.35 -1.60
N CYS A 315 -9.83 3.54 -1.91
CA CYS A 315 -10.36 2.48 -1.06
C CYS A 315 -9.78 1.12 -1.45
N HIS A 316 -8.93 0.55 -0.58
CA HIS A 316 -8.21 -0.71 -0.85
C HIS A 316 -9.09 -1.96 -0.84
N GLY A 317 -8.58 -3.06 -1.42
CA GLY A 317 -9.18 -4.40 -1.42
C GLY A 317 -8.97 -5.16 -0.10
N ALA A 318 -9.48 -6.39 -0.05
CA ALA A 318 -9.28 -7.28 1.09
C ALA A 318 -7.80 -7.60 1.30
N GLY A 319 -7.33 -7.53 2.55
CA GLY A 319 -5.93 -7.74 2.91
C GLY A 319 -5.02 -6.53 2.69
N GLY A 320 -5.51 -5.44 2.11
CA GLY A 320 -4.79 -4.17 1.99
C GLY A 320 -4.93 -3.28 3.23
N SER A 321 -4.28 -2.13 3.17
CA SER A 321 -4.31 -1.09 4.19
C SER A 321 -4.25 0.29 3.53
N GLU A 322 -4.13 1.35 4.30
CA GLU A 322 -3.87 2.72 3.82
C GLU A 322 -2.59 2.83 2.98
N ASN A 323 -1.72 1.83 3.04
CA ASN A 323 -0.46 1.81 2.29
C ASN A 323 -0.64 1.33 0.85
N MET A 324 -1.66 0.51 0.57
CA MET A 324 -1.78 -0.22 -0.69
C MET A 324 -1.66 0.68 -1.93
N PHE A 325 -2.42 1.75 -2.03
CA PHE A 325 -2.39 2.63 -3.21
C PHE A 325 -1.12 3.51 -3.29
N PHE A 326 -0.38 3.63 -2.21
CA PHE A 326 0.89 4.35 -2.17
C PHE A 326 2.07 3.47 -2.57
N ASP A 327 2.01 2.18 -2.24
CA ASP A 327 3.12 1.26 -2.41
C ASP A 327 2.98 0.39 -3.66
N THR A 328 1.75 0.03 -4.03
CA THR A 328 1.40 -0.77 -5.22
C THR A 328 0.68 0.07 -6.28
N CYS A 329 0.04 -0.56 -7.24
CA CYS A 329 -0.62 0.12 -8.38
C CYS A 329 0.38 0.96 -9.18
N GLY A 330 1.51 0.36 -9.53
CA GLY A 330 2.61 1.03 -10.21
C GLY A 330 3.40 1.94 -9.28
N ALA A 331 3.74 1.44 -8.09
CA ALA A 331 4.49 2.15 -7.06
C ALA A 331 3.88 3.53 -6.73
N GLY A 332 2.57 3.56 -6.47
CA GLY A 332 1.85 4.77 -6.10
C GLY A 332 1.46 5.67 -7.28
N ARG A 333 1.35 5.13 -8.50
CA ARG A 333 0.97 5.91 -9.68
C ARG A 333 -0.38 6.63 -9.50
N ALA A 334 -1.36 6.00 -8.87
CA ALA A 334 -2.66 6.63 -8.56
C ALA A 334 -2.48 7.90 -7.71
N VAL A 335 -1.62 7.85 -6.72
CA VAL A 335 -1.31 9.00 -5.84
C VAL A 335 -0.61 10.10 -6.64
N ARG A 336 0.43 9.75 -7.42
CA ARG A 336 1.14 10.74 -8.26
C ARG A 336 0.22 11.43 -9.26
N LEU A 337 -0.69 10.69 -9.89
CA LEU A 337 -1.66 11.25 -10.84
C LEU A 337 -2.66 12.22 -10.16
N GLY A 338 -3.12 11.90 -8.95
CA GLY A 338 -4.00 12.77 -8.18
C GLY A 338 -3.29 14.06 -7.72
N VAL A 339 -2.12 13.92 -7.10
CA VAL A 339 -1.31 15.06 -6.63
C VAL A 339 -0.87 15.96 -7.79
N GLY A 340 -0.48 15.40 -8.93
CA GLY A 340 -0.12 16.15 -10.14
C GLY A 340 -1.27 16.97 -10.73
N ARG A 341 -2.53 16.64 -10.37
CA ARG A 341 -3.74 17.43 -10.71
C ARG A 341 -4.11 18.47 -9.66
N GLY A 342 -3.32 18.61 -8.63
CA GLY A 342 -3.61 19.50 -7.52
C GLY A 342 -4.66 18.93 -6.54
N TRP A 343 -4.84 17.61 -6.45
CA TRP A 343 -5.82 16.97 -5.58
C TRP A 343 -5.20 16.51 -4.26
N LEU A 344 -5.97 16.61 -3.18
CA LEU A 344 -5.65 15.94 -1.92
C LEU A 344 -6.00 14.45 -2.05
N VAL A 345 -5.00 13.59 -1.94
CA VAL A 345 -5.18 12.14 -2.03
C VAL A 345 -5.21 11.53 -0.63
N VAL A 346 -6.23 10.72 -0.36
CA VAL A 346 -6.49 10.12 0.95
C VAL A 346 -6.75 8.63 0.77
N ALA A 347 -5.93 7.77 1.36
CA ALA A 347 -6.15 6.33 1.41
C ALA A 347 -6.49 5.92 2.84
N PRO A 348 -7.75 5.64 3.16
CA PRO A 348 -8.14 5.21 4.49
C PRO A 348 -7.90 3.70 4.68
N ARG A 349 -7.49 3.30 5.90
CA ARG A 349 -7.52 1.90 6.32
C ARG A 349 -8.98 1.48 6.54
N GLN A 350 -9.38 0.44 5.87
CA GLN A 350 -10.72 -0.13 6.01
C GLN A 350 -10.63 -1.41 6.84
N GLY A 351 -11.46 -1.52 7.86
CA GLY A 351 -11.61 -2.78 8.61
C GLY A 351 -12.42 -3.81 7.81
N LEU A 352 -12.15 -5.09 7.99
CA LEU A 352 -12.85 -6.19 7.31
C LEU A 352 -14.32 -6.23 7.67
N PHE A 353 -14.69 -5.82 8.86
CA PHE A 353 -16.06 -5.73 9.33
C PHE A 353 -16.66 -4.34 9.21
N GLY A 354 -15.94 -3.46 8.44
CA GLY A 354 -16.46 -2.18 8.06
C GLY A 354 -16.89 -1.37 9.30
N LEU A 355 -15.93 -0.91 10.11
CA LEU A 355 -16.17 0.40 10.70
C LEU A 355 -16.48 1.27 9.50
N PRO A 356 -17.68 1.83 9.40
CA PRO A 356 -18.09 2.49 8.18
C PRO A 356 -17.11 3.64 7.96
N LEU A 357 -16.43 3.58 6.81
CA LEU A 357 -15.79 4.74 6.27
C LEU A 357 -16.88 5.81 6.16
N ASP A 358 -16.91 6.79 7.03
CA ASP A 358 -17.79 7.95 6.85
C ASP A 358 -17.00 9.04 6.13
N VAL A 359 -17.14 9.07 4.81
CA VAL A 359 -16.48 10.07 3.96
C VAL A 359 -16.90 11.48 4.35
N ALA A 360 -18.15 11.70 4.76
CA ALA A 360 -18.60 13.03 5.17
C ALA A 360 -17.88 13.50 6.43
N ALA A 361 -17.78 12.63 7.45
CA ALA A 361 -17.05 12.95 8.68
C ALA A 361 -15.55 13.16 8.40
N MET A 362 -14.94 12.34 7.53
CA MET A 362 -13.53 12.54 7.15
C MET A 362 -13.31 13.86 6.42
N LEU A 363 -14.22 14.29 5.54
CA LEU A 363 -14.15 15.61 4.88
C LEU A 363 -14.27 16.76 5.89
N ASP A 364 -15.08 16.62 6.94
CA ASP A 364 -15.20 17.63 7.97
C ASP A 364 -13.91 17.74 8.80
N VAL A 365 -13.27 16.62 9.12
CA VAL A 365 -11.97 16.61 9.82
C VAL A 365 -10.86 17.15 8.92
N LEU A 366 -10.77 16.70 7.66
CA LEU A 366 -9.76 17.17 6.70
C LEU A 366 -9.90 18.69 6.44
N GLY A 367 -11.14 19.20 6.38
CA GLY A 367 -11.43 20.61 6.20
C GLY A 367 -10.96 21.52 7.35
N GLN A 368 -10.58 20.95 8.51
CA GLN A 368 -9.95 21.71 9.60
C GLN A 368 -8.48 22.05 9.31
N SER A 369 -7.83 21.28 8.44
CA SER A 369 -6.41 21.44 8.11
C SER A 369 -6.18 21.85 6.66
N PHE A 370 -7.04 21.47 5.73
CA PHE A 370 -6.89 21.73 4.29
C PHE A 370 -8.04 22.57 3.73
N ALA A 371 -7.72 23.49 2.83
CA ALA A 371 -8.73 24.10 1.98
C ALA A 371 -9.18 23.04 0.94
N ILE A 372 -10.35 22.44 1.14
CA ILE A 372 -10.88 21.38 0.27
C ILE A 372 -12.08 21.88 -0.55
N ASP A 373 -12.16 21.40 -1.79
CA ASP A 373 -13.32 21.61 -2.65
C ASP A 373 -14.33 20.47 -2.42
N ARG A 374 -15.34 20.76 -1.65
CA ARG A 374 -16.40 19.78 -1.30
C ARG A 374 -17.33 19.44 -2.46
N THR A 375 -17.24 20.13 -3.58
CA THR A 375 -18.02 19.82 -4.79
C THR A 375 -17.31 18.80 -5.69
N ARG A 376 -15.99 18.62 -5.51
CA ARG A 376 -15.16 17.70 -6.27
C ARG A 376 -14.53 16.65 -5.35
N VAL A 377 -15.37 15.75 -4.85
CA VAL A 377 -14.97 14.59 -4.04
C VAL A 377 -15.11 13.32 -4.87
N PHE A 378 -14.03 12.63 -5.08
CA PHE A 378 -13.93 11.43 -5.91
C PHE A 378 -13.64 10.19 -5.07
N LEU A 379 -14.29 9.08 -5.39
CA LEU A 379 -14.04 7.79 -4.75
C LEU A 379 -13.57 6.77 -5.77
N VAL A 380 -12.45 6.11 -5.51
CA VAL A 380 -11.94 4.98 -6.28
C VAL A 380 -11.77 3.79 -5.35
N GLY A 381 -12.39 2.67 -5.67
CA GLY A 381 -12.32 1.46 -4.87
C GLY A 381 -11.94 0.23 -5.67
N HIS A 382 -11.05 -0.60 -5.11
CA HIS A 382 -10.63 -1.86 -5.66
C HIS A 382 -11.24 -3.03 -4.87
N SER A 383 -11.80 -4.03 -5.55
CA SER A 383 -12.28 -5.27 -4.93
C SER A 383 -13.30 -4.99 -3.80
N MET A 384 -12.97 -5.30 -2.55
CA MET A 384 -13.77 -4.93 -1.37
C MET A 384 -14.00 -3.41 -1.30
N GLY A 385 -13.01 -2.60 -1.70
CA GLY A 385 -13.12 -1.13 -1.76
C GLY A 385 -14.19 -0.64 -2.73
N ALA A 386 -14.47 -1.36 -3.82
CA ALA A 386 -15.60 -1.06 -4.71
C ALA A 386 -16.95 -1.13 -3.96
N GLY A 387 -17.10 -2.10 -3.06
CA GLY A 387 -18.26 -2.20 -2.18
C GLY A 387 -18.36 -1.04 -1.20
N GLN A 388 -17.23 -0.56 -0.68
CA GLN A 388 -17.21 0.61 0.21
C GLN A 388 -17.60 1.88 -0.54
N VAL A 389 -17.09 2.07 -1.77
CA VAL A 389 -17.51 3.19 -2.62
C VAL A 389 -19.02 3.19 -2.83
N ALA A 390 -19.61 2.04 -3.18
CA ALA A 390 -21.05 1.92 -3.36
C ALA A 390 -21.84 2.29 -2.08
N LYS A 391 -21.34 1.85 -0.92
CA LYS A 391 -21.92 2.18 0.38
C LYS A 391 -21.86 3.69 0.66
N GLN A 392 -20.73 4.35 0.40
CA GLN A 392 -20.57 5.79 0.64
C GLN A 392 -21.45 6.63 -0.28
N VAL A 393 -21.60 6.23 -1.55
CA VAL A 393 -22.56 6.88 -2.45
C VAL A 393 -23.99 6.73 -1.91
N GLY A 394 -24.33 5.56 -1.39
CA GLY A 394 -25.65 5.33 -0.78
C GLY A 394 -25.93 6.21 0.44
N LEU A 395 -24.90 6.50 1.24
CA LEU A 395 -25.01 7.32 2.46
C LEU A 395 -24.96 8.82 2.16
N HIS A 396 -24.16 9.25 1.20
CA HIS A 396 -23.82 10.66 0.97
C HIS A 396 -23.80 11.04 -0.52
N PRO A 397 -24.86 10.76 -1.31
CA PRO A 397 -24.82 10.95 -2.77
C PRO A 397 -24.53 12.39 -3.14
N GLY A 398 -25.07 13.37 -2.42
CA GLY A 398 -24.86 14.81 -2.69
C GLY A 398 -23.46 15.34 -2.34
N LYS A 399 -22.60 14.53 -1.75
CA LYS A 399 -21.20 14.91 -1.41
C LYS A 399 -20.17 14.30 -2.34
N ILE A 400 -20.58 13.39 -3.24
CA ILE A 400 -19.66 12.64 -4.10
C ILE A 400 -19.86 13.07 -5.54
N ALA A 401 -18.80 13.53 -6.17
CA ALA A 401 -18.82 14.01 -7.55
C ALA A 401 -18.77 12.86 -8.56
N ALA A 402 -17.94 11.85 -8.31
CA ALA A 402 -17.83 10.64 -9.14
C ALA A 402 -17.38 9.44 -8.31
N ALA A 403 -17.74 8.24 -8.78
CA ALA A 403 -17.42 6.97 -8.13
C ALA A 403 -16.84 5.97 -9.15
N VAL A 404 -15.77 5.28 -8.74
CA VAL A 404 -15.08 4.27 -9.54
C VAL A 404 -15.03 2.96 -8.76
N ALA A 405 -15.44 1.86 -9.40
CA ALA A 405 -15.43 0.51 -8.84
C ALA A 405 -14.60 -0.42 -9.75
N LEU A 406 -13.47 -0.91 -9.26
CA LEU A 406 -12.54 -1.76 -10.01
C LEU A 406 -12.45 -3.16 -9.41
N GLY A 407 -12.55 -4.19 -10.23
CA GLY A 407 -12.34 -5.58 -9.84
C GLY A 407 -13.32 -6.12 -8.80
N GLY A 408 -14.48 -5.48 -8.65
CA GLY A 408 -15.46 -5.88 -7.66
C GLY A 408 -16.84 -5.35 -7.94
N GLY A 409 -17.81 -5.88 -7.21
CA GLY A 409 -19.21 -5.48 -7.29
C GLY A 409 -19.86 -5.45 -5.93
N ALA A 410 -20.95 -4.70 -5.82
CA ALA A 410 -21.74 -4.52 -4.61
C ALA A 410 -23.23 -4.48 -4.94
N ALA A 411 -24.06 -4.39 -3.91
CA ALA A 411 -25.42 -3.91 -4.09
C ALA A 411 -25.37 -2.47 -4.62
N ALA A 412 -26.20 -2.15 -5.60
CA ALA A 412 -26.31 -0.76 -6.05
C ALA A 412 -26.86 0.11 -4.92
N PRO A 413 -26.42 1.36 -4.80
CA PRO A 413 -27.08 2.35 -3.95
C PRO A 413 -28.56 2.48 -4.35
N GLY A 414 -29.41 2.97 -3.43
CA GLY A 414 -30.81 3.24 -3.75
C GLY A 414 -30.94 4.11 -5.00
N GLY A 415 -32.00 3.93 -5.81
CA GLY A 415 -32.09 4.49 -7.16
C GLY A 415 -31.80 5.99 -7.24
N GLU A 416 -32.31 6.81 -6.33
CA GLU A 416 -32.04 8.25 -6.33
C GLU A 416 -30.57 8.58 -6.01
N ALA A 417 -29.93 7.84 -5.09
CA ALA A 417 -28.53 8.02 -4.79
C ALA A 417 -27.63 7.58 -5.98
N ALA A 418 -28.00 6.48 -6.65
CA ALA A 418 -27.26 5.99 -7.82
C ALA A 418 -27.27 7.01 -8.98
N LYS A 419 -28.42 7.66 -9.24
CA LYS A 419 -28.58 8.63 -10.32
C LYS A 419 -27.75 9.91 -10.14
N GLN A 420 -27.52 10.32 -8.89
CA GLN A 420 -26.83 11.59 -8.59
C GLN A 420 -25.33 11.53 -8.86
N VAL A 421 -24.75 10.34 -8.95
CA VAL A 421 -23.31 10.13 -9.07
C VAL A 421 -23.01 9.38 -10.37
N PRO A 422 -22.17 9.93 -11.28
CA PRO A 422 -21.67 9.18 -12.42
C PRO A 422 -20.68 8.11 -11.96
N TRP A 423 -20.71 6.95 -12.62
CA TRP A 423 -19.94 5.78 -12.28
C TRP A 423 -19.01 5.33 -13.42
N MET A 424 -17.81 4.95 -13.05
CA MET A 424 -16.98 4.08 -13.87
C MET A 424 -16.85 2.73 -13.17
N VAL A 425 -17.11 1.63 -13.88
CA VAL A 425 -16.94 0.26 -13.37
C VAL A 425 -15.98 -0.48 -14.29
N GLY A 426 -14.91 -1.04 -13.74
CA GLY A 426 -13.89 -1.72 -14.52
C GLY A 426 -13.54 -3.09 -13.97
N ALA A 427 -13.21 -4.03 -14.87
CA ALA A 427 -12.70 -5.35 -14.51
C ALA A 427 -11.71 -5.86 -15.57
N GLY A 428 -10.74 -6.66 -15.13
CA GLY A 428 -9.89 -7.40 -16.06
C GLY A 428 -10.63 -8.60 -16.66
N ALA A 429 -10.28 -8.98 -17.88
CA ALA A 429 -10.88 -10.14 -18.56
C ALA A 429 -10.57 -11.45 -17.80
N ALA A 430 -9.41 -11.53 -17.14
CA ALA A 430 -9.00 -12.66 -16.30
C ALA A 430 -9.32 -12.47 -14.80
N ASP A 431 -9.99 -11.36 -14.43
CA ASP A 431 -10.35 -11.06 -13.06
C ASP A 431 -11.51 -11.95 -12.58
N PHE A 432 -11.32 -12.65 -11.45
CA PHE A 432 -12.40 -13.43 -10.82
C PHE A 432 -13.56 -12.54 -10.35
N GLY A 433 -13.32 -11.24 -10.09
CA GLY A 433 -14.34 -10.24 -9.74
C GLY A 433 -15.15 -9.73 -10.93
N ARG A 434 -14.76 -10.02 -12.18
CA ARG A 434 -15.43 -9.55 -13.40
C ARG A 434 -16.92 -9.80 -13.45
N PRO A 435 -17.44 -11.02 -13.14
CA PRO A 435 -18.90 -11.24 -13.15
C PRO A 435 -19.63 -10.36 -12.14
N GLY A 436 -19.00 -10.09 -10.98
CA GLY A 436 -19.52 -9.20 -9.94
C GLY A 436 -19.56 -7.75 -10.40
N ALA A 437 -18.49 -7.27 -11.03
CA ALA A 437 -18.39 -5.91 -11.58
C ALA A 437 -19.41 -5.69 -12.71
N ALA A 438 -19.52 -6.61 -13.67
CA ALA A 438 -20.51 -6.54 -14.75
C ALA A 438 -21.97 -6.53 -14.21
N ALA A 439 -22.26 -7.38 -13.24
CA ALA A 439 -23.57 -7.39 -12.59
C ALA A 439 -23.84 -6.11 -11.79
N PHE A 440 -22.82 -5.51 -11.21
CA PHE A 440 -22.91 -4.23 -10.49
C PHE A 440 -23.23 -3.09 -11.47
N ALA A 441 -22.51 -2.99 -12.59
CA ALA A 441 -22.79 -2.01 -13.65
C ALA A 441 -24.24 -2.07 -14.13
N LYS A 442 -24.73 -3.27 -14.45
CA LYS A 442 -26.14 -3.47 -14.85
C LYS A 442 -27.15 -3.04 -13.78
N ARG A 443 -26.84 -3.26 -12.49
CA ARG A 443 -27.72 -2.79 -11.40
C ARG A 443 -27.72 -1.27 -11.28
N LEU A 444 -26.60 -0.61 -11.48
CA LEU A 444 -26.50 0.85 -11.51
C LEU A 444 -27.27 1.44 -12.68
N GLU A 445 -27.14 0.87 -13.89
CA GLU A 445 -27.91 1.27 -15.08
C GLU A 445 -29.43 1.10 -14.85
N ALA A 446 -29.84 -0.06 -14.30
CA ALA A 446 -31.23 -0.32 -13.95
C ALA A 446 -31.77 0.65 -12.88
N ALA A 447 -30.91 1.15 -11.99
CA ALA A 447 -31.23 2.20 -11.03
C ALA A 447 -31.24 3.60 -11.68
N GLY A 448 -30.87 3.74 -12.95
CA GLY A 448 -30.88 5.00 -13.72
C GLY A 448 -29.59 5.82 -13.57
N ALA A 449 -28.49 5.23 -13.08
CA ALA A 449 -27.20 5.91 -13.02
C ALA A 449 -26.53 6.01 -14.40
N ALA A 450 -25.71 7.04 -14.60
CA ALA A 450 -24.78 7.12 -15.71
C ALA A 450 -23.58 6.21 -15.42
N VAL A 451 -23.37 5.18 -16.24
CA VAL A 451 -22.33 4.15 -16.02
C VAL A 451 -21.44 4.03 -17.26
N ASP A 452 -20.12 4.10 -17.05
CA ASP A 452 -19.08 3.72 -18.02
C ASP A 452 -18.49 2.37 -17.57
N TYR A 453 -18.92 1.27 -18.22
CA TYR A 453 -18.40 -0.07 -17.92
C TYR A 453 -17.30 -0.45 -18.89
N ARG A 454 -16.15 -0.91 -18.36
CA ARG A 454 -14.99 -1.30 -19.17
C ARG A 454 -14.42 -2.65 -18.76
N GLU A 455 -14.06 -3.46 -19.74
CA GLU A 455 -13.26 -4.67 -19.56
C GLU A 455 -11.86 -4.48 -20.19
N TYR A 456 -10.84 -4.94 -19.46
CA TYR A 456 -9.45 -4.82 -19.88
C TYR A 456 -8.91 -6.20 -20.25
N PRO A 457 -8.49 -6.42 -21.52
CA PRO A 457 -7.90 -7.69 -21.95
C PRO A 457 -6.58 -7.94 -21.20
N ASP A 458 -6.25 -9.21 -20.99
CA ASP A 458 -4.99 -9.66 -20.38
C ASP A 458 -4.68 -9.02 -19.00
N VAL A 459 -5.73 -8.71 -18.24
CA VAL A 459 -5.65 -8.10 -16.91
C VAL A 459 -6.36 -8.99 -15.90
N GLU A 460 -5.71 -9.27 -14.80
CA GLU A 460 -6.26 -10.00 -13.67
C GLU A 460 -6.65 -9.07 -12.50
N HIS A 461 -7.03 -9.65 -11.37
CA HIS A 461 -7.65 -8.93 -10.24
C HIS A 461 -6.77 -7.84 -9.61
N MET A 462 -5.47 -8.05 -9.46
CA MET A 462 -4.60 -7.06 -8.80
C MET A 462 -4.16 -5.95 -9.75
N VAL A 463 -3.89 -6.30 -11.01
CA VAL A 463 -3.39 -5.36 -12.02
C VAL A 463 -4.48 -4.43 -12.56
N ILE A 464 -5.77 -4.74 -12.34
CA ILE A 464 -6.89 -3.94 -12.86
C ILE A 464 -6.79 -2.46 -12.45
N VAL A 465 -6.34 -2.17 -11.24
CA VAL A 465 -6.21 -0.77 -10.79
C VAL A 465 -5.22 -0.04 -11.71
N GLN A 466 -4.03 -0.60 -11.88
CA GLN A 466 -2.97 -0.01 -12.68
C GLN A 466 -3.34 0.10 -14.16
N ALA A 467 -3.96 -0.94 -14.72
CA ALA A 467 -4.40 -0.97 -16.11
C ALA A 467 -5.47 0.09 -16.42
N ALA A 468 -6.35 0.36 -15.44
CA ALA A 468 -7.46 1.30 -15.61
C ALA A 468 -7.11 2.76 -15.30
N LEU A 469 -5.95 3.07 -14.69
CA LEU A 469 -5.67 4.41 -14.14
C LEU A 469 -5.85 5.54 -15.14
N ASP A 470 -5.40 5.39 -16.38
CA ASP A 470 -5.52 6.45 -17.38
C ASP A 470 -6.98 6.75 -17.73
N ASP A 471 -7.81 5.72 -17.80
CA ASP A 471 -9.24 5.87 -18.04
C ASP A 471 -9.96 6.42 -16.80
N VAL A 472 -9.59 5.94 -15.61
CA VAL A 472 -10.11 6.45 -14.34
C VAL A 472 -9.87 7.95 -14.24
N PHE A 473 -8.64 8.40 -14.42
CA PHE A 473 -8.34 9.82 -14.27
C PHE A 473 -8.96 10.68 -15.38
N ARG A 474 -9.08 10.17 -16.61
CA ARG A 474 -9.81 10.83 -17.68
C ARG A 474 -11.29 11.00 -17.33
N PHE A 475 -11.92 9.97 -16.80
CA PHE A 475 -13.31 10.01 -16.34
C PHE A 475 -13.49 11.02 -15.19
N LEU A 476 -12.60 11.01 -14.19
CA LEU A 476 -12.66 11.93 -13.05
C LEU A 476 -12.40 13.38 -13.49
N ASP A 477 -11.50 13.64 -14.43
CA ASP A 477 -11.22 14.96 -15.01
C ASP A 477 -12.47 15.53 -15.70
N GLN A 478 -13.14 14.73 -16.55
CA GLN A 478 -14.37 15.12 -17.26
C GLN A 478 -15.49 15.53 -16.29
N VAL A 479 -15.70 14.73 -15.23
CA VAL A 479 -16.70 15.05 -14.21
C VAL A 479 -16.29 16.28 -13.40
N GLY A 480 -15.00 16.41 -13.06
CA GLY A 480 -14.46 17.53 -12.31
C GLY A 480 -14.57 18.86 -13.05
N GLU A 481 -14.40 18.86 -14.37
CA GLU A 481 -14.60 20.04 -15.23
C GLU A 481 -16.06 20.48 -15.30
N ALA A 482 -16.98 19.53 -15.38
CA ALA A 482 -18.41 19.82 -15.38
C ALA A 482 -18.94 20.40 -14.04
N LYS A 483 -18.14 20.31 -12.97
CA LYS A 483 -18.46 20.82 -11.62
C LYS A 483 -17.79 22.16 -11.29
N ARG A 484 -16.91 22.67 -12.17
CA ARG A 484 -16.31 24.01 -12.08
C ARG A 484 -17.33 25.08 -12.51
#